data_297f84ed36cf80e9e26717b676a53ced
#
_entry.id   297f84ed36cf80e9e26717b676a53ced
#
_cell.length_a   1.000
_cell.length_b   1.000
_cell.length_c   1.000
_cell.angle_alpha   90.00
_cell.angle_beta   90.00
_cell.angle_gamma   90.00
#
_symmetry.space_group_name_H-M   'P 1'
#
loop_
_entity.id
_entity.type
_entity.pdbx_description
1 polymer ?
#
loop_
_entity_poly.entity_id
_entity_poly.type
_entity_poly.pdbx_seq_one_letter_code
_entity_poly.pdbx_strand_id
1 'polypeptide(L)'
;MLYGLLVFCICWLFVYIDNYCKNPYKLEAVVGSKGSGKSLYMSRVADKWLRSNKGLIYSNMGIGYELESEYWKQTFAPDSLILIDEIGVLHSNRDFKTMPRDAVEFFKMQRKYHLTIIVSSQTMDFDKKIRDLCDRIYLCNRIGWFCRLTPYRSCIAMEHRPEGGQELVNTVRKAGRSRWYTIPKSVKQVSALEYDTEQVITKQ
;
A
#
# COMPACT_ATOMS: atom_id res chain seq x y z
N MET A 1 19.48 7.40 -40.17
CA MET A 1 18.07 7.18 -39.75
C MET A 1 17.81 5.77 -39.21
N LEU A 2 18.25 4.71 -39.91
CA LEU A 2 17.95 3.31 -39.49
C LEU A 2 18.44 2.95 -38.08
N TYR A 3 19.67 3.37 -37.69
CA TYR A 3 20.23 3.12 -36.36
C TYR A 3 19.44 3.78 -35.24
N GLY A 4 18.93 5.00 -35.46
CA GLY A 4 18.09 5.69 -34.47
C GLY A 4 16.77 4.97 -34.20
N LEU A 5 16.16 4.45 -35.26
CA LEU A 5 14.91 3.68 -35.17
C LEU A 5 15.13 2.35 -34.45
N LEU A 6 16.24 1.67 -34.70
CA LEU A 6 16.61 0.42 -34.04
C LEU A 6 16.83 0.64 -32.53
N VAL A 7 17.57 1.67 -32.13
CA VAL A 7 17.80 2.02 -30.73
C VAL A 7 16.48 2.36 -30.04
N PHE A 8 15.59 3.11 -30.69
CA PHE A 8 14.27 3.43 -30.16
C PHE A 8 13.43 2.17 -29.94
N CYS A 9 13.39 1.25 -30.89
CA CYS A 9 12.67 -0.03 -30.76
C CYS A 9 13.22 -0.89 -29.61
N ILE A 10 14.55 -0.96 -29.46
CA ILE A 10 15.19 -1.69 -28.37
C ILE A 10 14.84 -1.06 -27.02
N CYS A 11 14.95 0.24 -26.86
CA CYS A 11 14.58 0.94 -25.64
C CYS A 11 13.08 0.75 -25.32
N TRP A 12 12.21 0.84 -26.34
CA TRP A 12 10.78 0.62 -26.18
C TRP A 12 10.47 -0.82 -25.77
N LEU A 13 11.16 -1.81 -26.34
CA LEU A 13 11.04 -3.22 -25.98
C LEU A 13 11.48 -3.46 -24.53
N PHE A 14 12.59 -2.87 -24.08
CA PHE A 14 13.03 -2.94 -22.68
C PHE A 14 12.00 -2.35 -21.72
N VAL A 15 11.43 -1.19 -22.04
CA VAL A 15 10.37 -0.57 -21.21
C VAL A 15 9.12 -1.44 -21.19
N TYR A 16 8.76 -2.03 -22.33
CA TYR A 16 7.62 -2.94 -22.44
C TYR A 16 7.82 -4.19 -21.59
N ILE A 17 8.97 -4.85 -21.71
CA ILE A 17 9.31 -6.05 -20.93
C ILE A 17 9.34 -5.73 -19.42
N ASP A 18 9.96 -4.61 -19.00
CA ASP A 18 10.01 -4.19 -17.61
C ASP A 18 8.60 -3.97 -17.04
N ASN A 19 7.70 -3.36 -17.80
CA ASN A 19 6.32 -3.17 -17.37
C ASN A 19 5.52 -4.49 -17.33
N TYR A 20 5.74 -5.39 -18.28
CA TYR A 20 5.09 -6.70 -18.33
C TYR A 20 5.52 -7.61 -17.17
N CYS A 21 6.80 -7.57 -16.79
CA CYS A 21 7.35 -8.37 -15.71
C CYS A 21 7.05 -7.80 -14.31
N LYS A 22 6.46 -6.59 -14.20
CA LYS A 22 6.09 -6.02 -12.90
C LYS A 22 4.92 -6.79 -12.30
N ASN A 23 5.12 -7.28 -11.09
CA ASN A 23 4.02 -7.84 -10.32
C ASN A 23 2.92 -6.79 -10.12
N PRO A 24 1.67 -7.06 -10.52
CA PRO A 24 0.54 -6.15 -10.35
C PRO A 24 0.10 -6.04 -8.88
N TYR A 25 0.28 -7.11 -8.11
CA TYR A 25 -0.14 -7.20 -6.71
C TYR A 25 0.90 -6.57 -5.79
N LYS A 26 0.51 -5.60 -5.00
CA LYS A 26 1.41 -4.82 -4.13
C LYS A 26 0.97 -4.90 -2.69
N LEU A 27 1.97 -4.94 -1.80
CA LEU A 27 1.80 -4.64 -0.39
C LEU A 27 2.39 -3.25 -0.15
N GLU A 28 1.54 -2.28 0.19
CA GLU A 28 1.95 -0.89 0.39
C GLU A 28 1.56 -0.42 1.80
N ALA A 29 2.44 0.32 2.45
CA ALA A 29 2.15 0.97 3.72
C ALA A 29 2.08 2.49 3.57
N VAL A 30 1.14 3.13 4.25
CA VAL A 30 0.99 4.59 4.30
C VAL A 30 1.15 5.04 5.72
N VAL A 31 2.22 5.77 6.01
CA VAL A 31 2.58 6.19 7.35
C VAL A 31 2.54 7.70 7.47
N GLY A 32 2.05 8.21 8.58
CA GLY A 32 2.03 9.66 8.84
C GLY A 32 1.15 10.02 10.02
N SER A 33 1.35 11.20 10.57
CA SER A 33 0.62 11.72 11.72
C SER A 33 -0.91 11.76 11.47
N LYS A 34 -1.70 11.88 12.55
CA LYS A 34 -3.14 12.07 12.46
C LYS A 34 -3.45 13.31 11.62
N GLY A 35 -4.43 13.20 10.71
CA GLY A 35 -4.81 14.29 9.82
C GLY A 35 -3.85 14.57 8.67
N SER A 36 -2.83 13.73 8.43
CA SER A 36 -1.89 13.87 7.31
C SER A 36 -2.49 13.54 5.94
N GLY A 37 -3.65 12.88 5.89
CA GLY A 37 -4.34 12.53 4.63
C GLY A 37 -4.18 11.06 4.21
N LYS A 38 -3.80 10.15 5.13
CA LYS A 38 -3.68 8.70 4.87
C LYS A 38 -4.96 8.10 4.33
N SER A 39 -6.06 8.23 5.08
CA SER A 39 -7.37 7.69 4.70
C SER A 39 -7.89 8.32 3.40
N LEU A 40 -7.59 9.61 3.14
CA LEU A 40 -7.89 10.26 1.87
C LEU A 40 -7.14 9.60 0.70
N TYR A 41 -5.88 9.25 0.89
CA TYR A 41 -5.12 8.52 -0.13
C TYR A 41 -5.74 7.15 -0.41
N MET A 42 -6.07 6.40 0.66
CA MET A 42 -6.69 5.08 0.54
C MET A 42 -8.03 5.14 -0.18
N SER A 43 -8.89 6.12 0.17
CA SER A 43 -10.17 6.34 -0.52
C SER A 43 -9.99 6.66 -2.01
N ARG A 44 -8.97 7.45 -2.38
CA ARG A 44 -8.65 7.74 -3.78
C ARG A 44 -8.16 6.50 -4.54
N VAL A 45 -7.41 5.62 -3.88
CA VAL A 45 -7.01 4.35 -4.49
C VAL A 45 -8.23 3.46 -4.70
N ALA A 46 -9.14 3.39 -3.71
CA ALA A 46 -10.40 2.68 -3.82
C ALA A 46 -11.25 3.19 -5.00
N ASP A 47 -11.45 4.50 -5.10
CA ASP A 47 -12.18 5.13 -6.22
C ASP A 47 -11.58 4.76 -7.58
N LYS A 48 -10.26 4.87 -7.69
CA LYS A 48 -9.55 4.48 -8.91
C LYS A 48 -9.72 2.98 -9.22
N TRP A 49 -9.70 2.14 -8.19
CA TRP A 49 -9.86 0.69 -8.33
C TRP A 49 -11.23 0.35 -8.90
N LEU A 50 -12.29 0.92 -8.34
CA LEU A 50 -13.66 0.72 -8.83
C LEU A 50 -13.84 1.22 -10.25
N ARG A 51 -13.37 2.43 -10.57
CA ARG A 51 -13.44 2.96 -11.94
C ARG A 51 -12.69 2.10 -12.96
N SER A 52 -11.67 1.39 -12.53
CA SER A 52 -10.91 0.49 -13.39
C SER A 52 -11.51 -0.93 -13.49
N ASN A 53 -12.59 -1.20 -12.76
CA ASN A 53 -13.30 -2.49 -12.70
C ASN A 53 -12.35 -3.69 -12.47
N LYS A 54 -11.38 -3.53 -11.55
CA LYS A 54 -10.31 -4.51 -11.33
C LYS A 54 -10.70 -5.68 -10.42
N GLY A 55 -11.69 -5.50 -9.57
CA GLY A 55 -12.09 -6.51 -8.58
C GLY A 55 -12.72 -5.89 -7.34
N LEU A 56 -12.98 -6.72 -6.34
CA LEU A 56 -13.66 -6.31 -5.13
C LEU A 56 -12.74 -5.50 -4.21
N ILE A 57 -13.35 -4.73 -3.32
CA ILE A 57 -12.66 -3.99 -2.27
C ILE A 57 -13.13 -4.51 -0.92
N TYR A 58 -12.18 -4.79 -0.04
CA TYR A 58 -12.42 -5.15 1.37
C TYR A 58 -11.74 -4.11 2.25
N SER A 59 -12.45 -3.57 3.23
CA SER A 59 -11.87 -2.57 4.13
C SER A 59 -12.51 -2.52 5.51
N ASN A 60 -11.76 -1.98 6.47
CA ASN A 60 -12.29 -1.58 7.77
C ASN A 60 -12.69 -0.09 7.81
N MET A 61 -12.77 0.57 6.65
CA MET A 61 -13.08 2.00 6.50
C MET A 61 -14.52 2.26 6.06
N GLY A 62 -15.36 1.23 5.95
CA GLY A 62 -16.70 1.35 5.38
C GLY A 62 -16.74 1.51 3.85
N ILE A 63 -15.67 1.12 3.14
CA ILE A 63 -15.58 1.13 1.68
C ILE A 63 -15.57 -0.30 1.18
N GLY A 64 -16.56 -0.70 0.37
CA GLY A 64 -16.69 -2.05 -0.14
C GLY A 64 -17.16 -3.06 0.92
N TYR A 65 -16.65 -4.27 0.85
CA TYR A 65 -16.98 -5.33 1.80
C TYR A 65 -16.26 -5.12 3.14
N GLU A 66 -16.91 -5.51 4.22
CA GLU A 66 -16.32 -5.40 5.55
C GLU A 66 -15.15 -6.36 5.71
N LEU A 67 -14.09 -5.87 6.35
CA LEU A 67 -12.93 -6.64 6.72
C LEU A 67 -13.10 -7.15 8.15
N GLU A 68 -13.10 -8.48 8.32
CA GLU A 68 -13.22 -9.10 9.63
C GLU A 68 -12.02 -8.81 10.54
N SER A 69 -12.20 -8.92 11.85
CA SER A 69 -11.11 -8.73 12.82
C SER A 69 -9.96 -9.72 12.62
N GLU A 70 -10.28 -10.97 12.25
CA GLU A 70 -9.32 -12.00 11.88
C GLU A 70 -9.21 -12.15 10.36
N TYR A 71 -9.01 -11.02 9.65
CA TYR A 71 -8.99 -10.94 8.18
C TYR A 71 -8.07 -11.97 7.51
N TRP A 72 -7.03 -12.44 8.18
CA TRP A 72 -6.13 -13.46 7.63
C TRP A 72 -6.78 -14.84 7.48
N LYS A 73 -7.94 -15.07 8.10
CA LYS A 73 -8.77 -16.28 7.94
C LYS A 73 -9.89 -16.12 6.92
N GLN A 74 -10.17 -14.89 6.52
CA GLN A 74 -11.21 -14.54 5.56
C GLN A 74 -10.82 -14.97 4.15
N THR A 75 -11.79 -15.45 3.37
CA THR A 75 -11.59 -15.77 1.96
C THR A 75 -11.84 -14.54 1.12
N PHE A 76 -10.91 -14.21 0.25
CA PHE A 76 -10.96 -13.05 -0.64
C PHE A 76 -11.13 -13.49 -2.09
N ALA A 77 -11.89 -12.73 -2.85
CA ALA A 77 -11.92 -12.90 -4.30
C ALA A 77 -10.54 -12.54 -4.90
N PRO A 78 -10.10 -13.25 -5.94
CA PRO A 78 -8.86 -12.87 -6.63
C PRO A 78 -8.97 -11.46 -7.21
N ASP A 79 -7.82 -10.84 -7.47
CA ASP A 79 -7.71 -9.47 -7.99
C ASP A 79 -8.37 -8.40 -7.10
N SER A 80 -8.48 -8.65 -5.80
CA SER A 80 -9.11 -7.72 -4.85
C SER A 80 -8.12 -6.73 -4.24
N LEU A 81 -8.68 -5.60 -3.79
CA LEU A 81 -7.99 -4.58 -3.02
C LEU A 81 -8.39 -4.70 -1.54
N ILE A 82 -7.41 -4.82 -0.67
CA ILE A 82 -7.62 -4.82 0.79
C ILE A 82 -7.07 -3.53 1.36
N LEU A 83 -7.91 -2.80 2.08
CA LEU A 83 -7.56 -1.54 2.75
C LEU A 83 -7.68 -1.71 4.25
N ILE A 84 -6.56 -1.59 4.95
CA ILE A 84 -6.50 -1.70 6.41
C ILE A 84 -6.10 -0.34 6.97
N ASP A 85 -7.09 0.41 7.47
CA ASP A 85 -6.80 1.68 8.15
C ASP A 85 -6.41 1.40 9.59
N GLU A 86 -5.35 2.07 10.04
CA GLU A 86 -4.75 1.99 11.37
C GLU A 86 -4.45 0.56 11.83
N ILE A 87 -3.56 -0.12 11.10
CA ILE A 87 -3.16 -1.51 11.40
C ILE A 87 -2.71 -1.72 12.85
N GLY A 88 -2.17 -0.67 13.49
CA GLY A 88 -1.77 -0.69 14.89
C GLY A 88 -2.93 -0.85 15.88
N VAL A 89 -4.16 -0.47 15.50
CA VAL A 89 -5.36 -0.63 16.34
C VAL A 89 -5.93 -2.03 16.23
N LEU A 90 -5.94 -2.60 15.03
CA LEU A 90 -6.40 -3.99 14.81
C LEU A 90 -5.52 -5.01 15.56
N HIS A 91 -4.26 -4.69 15.73
CA HIS A 91 -3.32 -5.44 16.53
C HIS A 91 -2.94 -4.57 17.72
N SER A 92 -3.80 -4.55 18.79
CA SER A 92 -3.63 -3.66 19.94
C SER A 92 -2.25 -3.79 20.56
N ASN A 93 -1.64 -2.62 20.83
CA ASN A 93 -0.25 -2.44 21.27
C ASN A 93 0.16 -3.18 22.56
N ARG A 94 -0.78 -3.79 23.28
CA ARG A 94 -0.47 -4.54 24.52
C ARG A 94 -0.07 -5.99 24.27
N ASP A 95 -0.47 -6.56 23.12
CA ASP A 95 -0.17 -7.94 22.74
C ASP A 95 0.84 -8.07 21.60
N PHE A 96 1.52 -6.96 21.24
CA PHE A 96 2.48 -6.88 20.11
C PHE A 96 3.67 -7.84 20.21
N LYS A 97 3.80 -8.58 21.31
CA LYS A 97 4.88 -9.57 21.36
C LYS A 97 4.69 -10.70 20.35
N THR A 98 3.50 -10.89 19.81
CA THR A 98 3.28 -11.98 18.84
C THR A 98 2.09 -11.70 17.93
N MET A 99 2.33 -10.98 16.83
CA MET A 99 1.39 -11.08 15.71
C MET A 99 1.20 -12.55 15.36
N PRO A 100 -0.05 -13.04 15.18
CA PRO A 100 -0.29 -14.44 14.80
C PRO A 100 0.56 -14.82 13.58
N ARG A 101 1.16 -16.01 13.62
CA ARG A 101 1.98 -16.48 12.50
C ARG A 101 1.19 -16.49 11.19
N ASP A 102 -0.08 -16.86 11.26
CA ASP A 102 -1.00 -16.91 10.13
C ASP A 102 -1.22 -15.53 9.49
N ALA A 103 -1.31 -14.46 10.31
CA ALA A 103 -1.42 -13.11 9.80
C ALA A 103 -0.14 -12.66 9.04
N VAL A 104 1.04 -13.01 9.55
CA VAL A 104 2.30 -12.73 8.85
C VAL A 104 2.38 -13.55 7.56
N GLU A 105 1.92 -14.80 7.59
CA GLU A 105 1.89 -15.68 6.42
C GLU A 105 0.92 -15.14 5.35
N PHE A 106 -0.23 -14.64 5.73
CA PHE A 106 -1.18 -13.97 4.85
C PHE A 106 -0.50 -12.83 4.05
N PHE A 107 0.24 -11.93 4.71
CA PHE A 107 0.98 -10.87 4.01
C PHE A 107 2.09 -11.40 3.10
N LYS A 108 2.76 -12.48 3.47
CA LYS A 108 3.77 -13.12 2.61
C LYS A 108 3.15 -13.75 1.37
N MET A 109 1.96 -14.31 1.50
CA MET A 109 1.27 -15.06 0.44
C MET A 109 0.35 -14.16 -0.41
N GLN A 110 0.23 -12.86 -0.12
CA GLN A 110 -0.69 -11.94 -0.80
C GLN A 110 -0.59 -12.02 -2.35
N ARG A 111 0.61 -12.24 -2.89
CA ARG A 111 0.81 -12.39 -4.34
C ARG A 111 0.20 -13.67 -4.89
N LYS A 112 0.25 -14.77 -4.14
CA LYS A 112 -0.38 -16.04 -4.52
C LYS A 112 -1.89 -15.94 -4.48
N TYR A 113 -2.42 -15.12 -3.58
CA TYR A 113 -3.86 -14.86 -3.48
C TYR A 113 -4.34 -13.78 -4.47
N HIS A 114 -3.45 -13.24 -5.28
CA HIS A 114 -3.73 -12.16 -6.23
C HIS A 114 -4.32 -10.90 -5.55
N LEU A 115 -3.79 -10.55 -4.37
CA LEU A 115 -4.30 -9.44 -3.58
C LEU A 115 -3.37 -8.22 -3.65
N THR A 116 -3.97 -7.05 -3.74
CA THR A 116 -3.28 -5.78 -3.48
C THR A 116 -3.69 -5.30 -2.10
N ILE A 117 -2.72 -5.08 -1.21
CA ILE A 117 -2.98 -4.71 0.18
C ILE A 117 -2.38 -3.34 0.46
N ILE A 118 -3.16 -2.44 1.05
CA ILE A 118 -2.69 -1.15 1.52
C ILE A 118 -3.01 -1.05 3.00
N VAL A 119 -1.99 -0.85 3.81
CA VAL A 119 -2.12 -0.65 5.25
C VAL A 119 -1.80 0.79 5.62
N SER A 120 -2.49 1.37 6.59
CA SER A 120 -2.11 2.65 7.16
C SER A 120 -1.63 2.52 8.61
N SER A 121 -0.75 3.44 9.04
CA SER A 121 -0.34 3.59 10.42
C SER A 121 0.02 5.04 10.74
N GLN A 122 -0.13 5.46 12.01
CA GLN A 122 0.30 6.79 12.44
C GLN A 122 1.81 6.89 12.62
N THR A 123 2.45 5.79 12.97
CA THR A 123 3.89 5.71 13.24
C THR A 123 4.52 4.59 12.42
N MET A 124 5.85 4.57 12.39
CA MET A 124 6.61 3.47 11.78
C MET A 124 6.70 2.23 12.70
N ASP A 125 6.04 2.28 13.86
CA ASP A 125 6.13 1.24 14.91
C ASP A 125 5.21 0.04 14.68
N PHE A 126 4.58 -0.06 13.50
CA PHE A 126 3.89 -1.30 13.16
C PHE A 126 4.91 -2.44 12.89
N ASP A 127 4.46 -3.67 13.01
CA ASP A 127 5.32 -4.86 13.02
C ASP A 127 6.40 -4.81 11.93
N LYS A 128 7.67 -4.96 12.37
CA LYS A 128 8.85 -4.95 11.49
C LYS A 128 8.72 -5.98 10.37
N LYS A 129 8.12 -7.15 10.65
CA LYS A 129 7.96 -8.22 9.65
C LYS A 129 7.07 -7.76 8.49
N ILE A 130 5.96 -7.04 8.78
CA ILE A 130 5.09 -6.49 7.72
C ILE A 130 5.82 -5.38 6.98
N ARG A 131 6.50 -4.48 7.71
CA ARG A 131 7.25 -3.38 7.10
C ARG A 131 8.30 -3.86 6.12
N ASP A 132 9.01 -4.93 6.47
CA ASP A 132 10.04 -5.52 5.61
C ASP A 132 9.45 -6.23 4.38
N LEU A 133 8.19 -6.65 4.44
CA LEU A 133 7.45 -7.24 3.31
C LEU A 133 6.86 -6.20 2.36
N CYS A 134 6.75 -4.92 2.78
CA CYS A 134 6.15 -3.88 1.95
C CYS A 134 6.97 -3.60 0.68
N ASP A 135 6.32 -3.66 -0.47
CA ASP A 135 6.93 -3.23 -1.75
C ASP A 135 7.23 -1.73 -1.74
N ARG A 136 6.38 -0.94 -1.04
CA ARG A 136 6.53 0.51 -0.87
C ARG A 136 5.96 0.97 0.47
N ILE A 137 6.63 1.98 1.01
CA ILE A 137 6.18 2.71 2.18
C ILE A 137 6.01 4.17 1.77
N TYR A 138 4.81 4.71 1.92
CA TYR A 138 4.54 6.11 1.64
C TYR A 138 4.53 6.91 2.92
N LEU A 139 5.43 7.88 3.02
CA LEU A 139 5.37 8.87 4.09
C LEU A 139 4.39 9.97 3.68
N CYS A 140 3.32 10.08 4.45
CA CYS A 140 2.24 11.02 4.24
C CYS A 140 2.40 12.24 5.16
N ASN A 141 2.64 13.41 4.57
CA ASN A 141 2.80 14.66 5.29
C ASN A 141 1.81 15.70 4.79
N ARG A 142 1.15 16.40 5.73
CA ARG A 142 0.29 17.53 5.40
C ARG A 142 1.13 18.80 5.28
N ILE A 143 0.90 19.55 4.20
CA ILE A 143 1.49 20.87 3.98
C ILE A 143 0.36 21.81 3.58
N GLY A 144 -0.15 22.55 4.55
CA GLY A 144 -1.34 23.41 4.35
C GLY A 144 -2.56 22.59 3.89
N TRP A 145 -2.99 22.82 2.67
CA TRP A 145 -4.16 22.15 2.05
C TRP A 145 -3.77 20.97 1.15
N PHE A 146 -2.49 20.62 1.15
CA PHE A 146 -1.98 19.53 0.35
C PHE A 146 -1.47 18.40 1.24
N CYS A 147 -1.65 17.20 0.75
CA CYS A 147 -1.01 16.00 1.26
C CYS A 147 0.13 15.62 0.31
N ARG A 148 1.34 15.49 0.85
CA ARG A 148 2.51 15.00 0.13
C ARG A 148 2.79 13.56 0.51
N LEU A 149 2.75 12.68 -0.47
CA LEU A 149 3.14 11.28 -0.34
C LEU A 149 4.53 11.07 -0.91
N THR A 150 5.47 10.76 -0.07
CA THR A 150 6.85 10.46 -0.49
C THR A 150 7.07 8.95 -0.45
N PRO A 151 7.35 8.32 -1.61
CA PRO A 151 7.55 6.87 -1.66
C PRO A 151 8.94 6.49 -1.17
N TYR A 152 8.97 5.45 -0.35
CA TYR A 152 10.17 4.77 0.11
C TYR A 152 10.07 3.28 -0.24
N ARG A 153 11.22 2.61 -0.34
CA ARG A 153 11.32 1.17 -0.53
C ARG A 153 12.30 0.60 0.49
N SER A 154 11.96 -0.52 1.07
CA SER A 154 12.92 -1.33 1.83
C SER A 154 13.95 -1.92 0.86
N CYS A 155 15.20 -1.84 1.22
CA CYS A 155 16.30 -2.43 0.49
C CYS A 155 17.35 -2.98 1.47
N ILE A 156 18.00 -4.05 1.07
CA ILE A 156 19.12 -4.60 1.83
C ILE A 156 20.35 -3.79 1.47
N ALA A 157 21.02 -3.22 2.46
CA ALA A 157 22.27 -2.50 2.31
C ALA A 157 23.36 -3.13 3.19
N MET A 158 24.60 -3.06 2.73
CA MET A 158 25.74 -3.38 3.59
C MET A 158 26.12 -2.17 4.42
N GLU A 159 26.15 -2.33 5.72
CA GLU A 159 26.66 -1.32 6.65
C GLU A 159 27.98 -1.79 7.27
N HIS A 160 28.95 -0.90 7.35
CA HIS A 160 30.22 -1.15 8.05
C HIS A 160 30.02 -0.92 9.55
N ARG A 161 30.33 -1.92 10.36
CA ARG A 161 30.37 -1.75 11.82
C ARG A 161 31.64 -1.00 12.24
N PRO A 162 31.57 -0.16 13.28
CA PRO A 162 32.73 0.55 13.82
C PRO A 162 33.85 -0.40 14.29
N GLU A 163 33.49 -1.63 14.68
CA GLU A 163 34.40 -2.67 15.18
C GLU A 163 35.05 -3.52 14.07
N GLY A 164 34.83 -3.15 12.81
CA GLY A 164 35.32 -3.93 11.66
C GLY A 164 34.38 -5.08 11.34
N GLY A 165 33.90 -5.10 10.11
CA GLY A 165 32.97 -6.10 9.59
C GLY A 165 31.88 -5.46 8.75
N GLN A 166 31.22 -6.27 7.92
CA GLN A 166 30.09 -5.84 7.09
C GLN A 166 28.85 -6.62 7.52
N GLU A 167 27.77 -5.92 7.74
CA GLU A 167 26.47 -6.53 8.05
C GLU A 167 25.43 -6.11 7.02
N LEU A 168 24.56 -7.07 6.65
CA LEU A 168 23.42 -6.81 5.79
C LEU A 168 22.28 -6.26 6.65
N VAL A 169 21.92 -5.00 6.43
CA VAL A 169 20.85 -4.31 7.17
C VAL A 169 19.73 -3.90 6.23
N ASN A 170 18.49 -4.11 6.68
CA ASN A 170 17.33 -3.59 5.98
C ASN A 170 17.24 -2.08 6.19
N THR A 171 17.46 -1.33 5.13
CA THR A 171 17.36 0.14 5.13
C THR A 171 16.18 0.60 4.27
N VAL A 172 15.69 1.80 4.52
CA VAL A 172 14.59 2.40 3.77
C VAL A 172 15.12 3.57 2.95
N ARG A 173 15.03 3.48 1.63
CA ARG A 173 15.48 4.53 0.70
C ARG A 173 14.33 5.14 -0.06
N LYS A 174 14.44 6.44 -0.35
CA LYS A 174 13.46 7.14 -1.19
C LYS A 174 13.40 6.49 -2.59
N ALA A 175 12.21 6.13 -3.04
CA ALA A 175 11.99 5.32 -4.23
C ALA A 175 11.18 6.05 -5.30
N GLY A 176 11.48 7.32 -5.55
CA GLY A 176 10.84 8.08 -6.64
C GLY A 176 10.37 9.47 -6.24
N ARG A 177 9.57 10.09 -7.13
CA ARG A 177 9.03 11.44 -6.92
C ARG A 177 7.87 11.42 -5.94
N SER A 178 7.77 12.45 -5.09
CA SER A 178 6.62 12.67 -4.22
C SER A 178 5.38 12.97 -5.06
N ARG A 179 4.23 12.48 -4.59
CA ARG A 179 2.92 12.78 -5.17
C ARG A 179 2.20 13.78 -4.27
N TRP A 180 1.39 14.64 -4.86
CA TRP A 180 0.67 15.67 -4.15
C TRP A 180 -0.83 15.51 -4.38
N TYR A 181 -1.59 15.64 -3.31
CA TYR A 181 -3.05 15.59 -3.34
C TYR A 181 -3.62 16.77 -2.58
N THR A 182 -4.69 17.34 -3.09
CA THR A 182 -5.45 18.38 -2.39
C THR A 182 -6.31 17.74 -1.31
N ILE A 183 -6.26 18.28 -0.10
CA ILE A 183 -7.13 17.88 1.00
C ILE A 183 -8.43 18.66 0.85
N PRO A 184 -9.62 18.03 0.80
CA PRO A 184 -10.90 18.72 0.72
C PRO A 184 -11.09 19.66 1.91
N LYS A 185 -11.67 20.82 1.67
CA LYS A 185 -11.93 21.83 2.72
C LYS A 185 -13.06 21.45 3.67
N SER A 186 -13.96 20.56 3.26
CA SER A 186 -15.10 20.13 4.06
C SER A 186 -15.20 18.60 4.15
N VAL A 187 -15.70 18.13 5.28
CA VAL A 187 -15.98 16.69 5.51
C VAL A 187 -17.02 16.19 4.50
N LYS A 188 -17.96 17.04 4.05
CA LYS A 188 -18.94 16.70 3.02
C LYS A 188 -18.32 16.33 1.66
N GLN A 189 -17.15 16.86 1.33
CA GLN A 189 -16.42 16.48 0.10
C GLN A 189 -15.69 15.14 0.25
N VAL A 190 -15.44 14.71 1.48
CA VAL A 190 -14.86 13.37 1.76
C VAL A 190 -15.99 12.33 1.77
N SER A 191 -17.16 12.69 2.30
CA SER A 191 -18.33 11.80 2.32
C SER A 191 -18.94 11.58 0.92
N ALA A 192 -18.69 12.47 -0.05
CA ALA A 192 -19.01 12.20 -1.46
C ALA A 192 -18.14 11.08 -2.08
N LEU A 193 -17.10 10.64 -1.37
CA LEU A 193 -16.32 9.42 -1.65
C LEU A 193 -16.83 8.22 -0.83
N GLU A 194 -17.85 8.40 0.00
CA GLU A 194 -18.58 7.28 0.60
C GLU A 194 -19.24 6.52 -0.53
N TYR A 195 -18.73 5.36 -0.77
CA TYR A 195 -19.36 4.40 -1.66
C TYR A 195 -20.70 4.03 -1.06
N ASP A 196 -21.72 4.19 -1.86
CA ASP A 196 -22.99 3.55 -1.62
C ASP A 196 -22.74 2.05 -1.58
N THR A 197 -22.61 1.51 -0.37
CA THR A 197 -22.35 0.10 -0.13
C THR A 197 -23.46 -0.79 -0.71
N GLU A 198 -24.67 -0.22 -0.93
CA GLU A 198 -25.77 -0.90 -1.60
C GLU A 198 -25.49 -1.17 -3.08
N GLN A 199 -24.72 -0.31 -3.78
CA GLN A 199 -24.37 -0.57 -5.18
C GLN A 199 -23.34 -1.71 -5.35
N VAL A 200 -22.56 -2.01 -4.33
CA VAL A 200 -21.59 -3.12 -4.37
C VAL A 200 -22.25 -4.45 -4.09
N ILE A 201 -23.30 -4.48 -3.26
CA ILE A 201 -24.03 -5.69 -2.89
C ILE A 201 -24.96 -6.18 -4.02
N THR A 202 -25.45 -5.27 -4.87
CA THR A 202 -26.38 -5.62 -5.98
C THR A 202 -25.68 -6.13 -7.24
N LYS A 203 -24.37 -6.28 -7.25
CA LYS A 203 -23.60 -6.85 -8.38
C LYS A 203 -23.14 -8.29 -8.12
N GLN A 204 -23.92 -9.08 -7.37
CA GLN A 204 -23.79 -10.53 -7.33
C GLN A 204 -24.55 -11.18 -8.49
#